data_e0b1f4c7329de2f05fecb1c5d06b4b31
#
_entry.id   e0b1f4c7329de2f05fecb1c5d06b4b31
#
_cell.length_a   1.000
_cell.length_b   1.000
_cell.length_c   1.000
_cell.angle_alpha   90.00
_cell.angle_beta   90.00
_cell.angle_gamma   90.00
#
_symmetry.space_group_name_H-M   'P 1'
#
loop_
_entity.id
_entity.type
_entity.pdbx_description
1 polymer ?
#
loop_
_entity_poly.entity_id
_entity_poly.type
_entity_poly.pdbx_seq_one_letter_code
_entity_poly.pdbx_strand_id
1 'polypeptide(L)'
;MKILVTGSYHSGKSTMIRSLTKGKSISIDKQDTTVALDYGLVNIEDLRIHLFGTPGLKHFKVLRQVLSKGADGVLFLVDSQDKNSDVEAKIIWGEVQEFLPGVPITVAANKQDLPNAREVSRIRKDLDIPPDVYIVPTSAKTGQNVEKALRVLLLVAVQKELNLLKIMQKHDGEVKGIHSLMSDLGMEMGAIRQHLNWLELRGYVEVDWRTFIYWLTPAIKKVIEQPKLILKEFSVHEDSIKEV
;
A
#
# COMPACT_ATOMS: atom_id res chain seq x y z
N MET A 1 -8.88 5.43 1.84
CA MET A 1 -8.03 4.75 0.83
C MET A 1 -8.55 3.36 0.54
N LYS A 2 -8.40 2.89 -0.71
CA LYS A 2 -8.71 1.52 -1.14
C LYS A 2 -7.40 0.77 -1.41
N ILE A 3 -7.14 -0.29 -0.65
CA ILE A 3 -5.96 -1.15 -0.83
C ILE A 3 -6.42 -2.51 -1.34
N LEU A 4 -5.85 -2.94 -2.46
CA LEU A 4 -6.05 -4.27 -3.00
C LEU A 4 -5.08 -5.24 -2.32
N VAL A 5 -5.59 -6.33 -1.76
CA VAL A 5 -4.79 -7.42 -1.18
C VAL A 5 -4.87 -8.60 -2.13
N THR A 6 -3.80 -8.85 -2.87
CA THR A 6 -3.77 -9.85 -3.96
C THR A 6 -2.54 -10.76 -3.89
N GLY A 7 -2.47 -11.76 -4.74
CA GLY A 7 -1.41 -12.77 -4.77
C GLY A 7 -1.96 -14.16 -5.06
N SER A 8 -1.08 -15.16 -5.19
CA SER A 8 -1.42 -16.54 -5.51
C SER A 8 -2.42 -17.17 -4.54
N TYR A 9 -3.03 -18.26 -4.97
CA TYR A 9 -3.89 -19.06 -4.09
C TYR A 9 -3.08 -19.51 -2.85
N HIS A 10 -3.71 -19.55 -1.69
CA HIS A 10 -3.09 -19.88 -0.41
C HIS A 10 -1.92 -18.97 0.06
N SER A 11 -1.62 -17.86 -0.59
CA SER A 11 -0.57 -16.92 -0.12
C SER A 11 -0.90 -16.23 1.23
N GLY A 12 -2.12 -16.40 1.75
CA GLY A 12 -2.53 -15.91 3.07
C GLY A 12 -3.28 -14.57 3.05
N LYS A 13 -3.91 -14.19 1.93
CA LYS A 13 -4.66 -12.93 1.78
C LYS A 13 -5.73 -12.74 2.85
N SER A 14 -6.62 -13.71 3.02
CA SER A 14 -7.69 -13.68 4.03
C SER A 14 -7.13 -13.57 5.46
N THR A 15 -6.03 -14.28 5.74
CA THR A 15 -5.35 -14.21 7.02
C THR A 15 -4.71 -12.83 7.24
N MET A 16 -4.11 -12.24 6.20
CA MET A 16 -3.53 -10.90 6.24
C MET A 16 -4.60 -9.85 6.57
N ILE A 17 -5.73 -9.88 5.87
CA ILE A 17 -6.85 -8.96 6.13
C ILE A 17 -7.39 -9.16 7.55
N ARG A 18 -7.59 -10.40 7.99
CA ARG A 18 -8.04 -10.71 9.35
C ARG A 18 -7.06 -10.22 10.41
N SER A 19 -5.76 -10.37 10.19
CA SER A 19 -4.71 -9.89 11.08
C SER A 19 -4.73 -8.36 11.17
N LEU A 20 -4.75 -7.65 10.03
CA LEU A 20 -4.82 -6.19 9.98
C LEU A 20 -6.08 -5.63 10.64
N THR A 21 -7.21 -6.29 10.49
CA THR A 21 -8.50 -5.86 11.06
C THR A 21 -8.74 -6.34 12.49
N LYS A 22 -7.76 -7.04 13.10
CA LYS A 22 -7.88 -7.65 14.43
C LYS A 22 -9.14 -8.54 14.53
N GLY A 23 -9.39 -9.33 13.47
CA GLY A 23 -10.50 -10.26 13.39
C GLY A 23 -11.84 -9.66 12.93
N LYS A 24 -11.91 -8.36 12.67
CA LYS A 24 -13.14 -7.66 12.22
C LYS A 24 -13.25 -7.61 10.69
N SER A 25 -12.94 -8.68 10.00
CA SER A 25 -13.09 -8.79 8.53
C SER A 25 -14.37 -9.53 8.18
N ILE A 26 -14.92 -9.21 7.00
CA ILE A 26 -16.05 -9.93 6.42
C ILE A 26 -15.48 -10.78 5.29
N SER A 27 -15.71 -12.10 5.34
CA SER A 27 -15.43 -13.02 4.25
C SER A 27 -16.76 -13.47 3.66
N ILE A 28 -16.93 -13.24 2.37
CA ILE A 28 -18.10 -13.73 1.62
C ILE A 28 -17.66 -15.00 0.92
N ASP A 29 -18.00 -16.13 1.52
CA ASP A 29 -17.80 -17.46 0.94
C ASP A 29 -19.16 -17.99 0.49
N LYS A 30 -19.37 -18.17 -0.82
CA LYS A 30 -20.56 -18.81 -1.34
C LYS A 30 -20.24 -20.27 -1.63
N GLN A 31 -20.87 -21.17 -0.87
CA GLN A 31 -20.68 -22.63 -0.95
C GLN A 31 -20.82 -23.23 -2.37
N ASP A 32 -21.50 -22.55 -3.29
CA ASP A 32 -21.77 -23.06 -4.67
C ASP A 32 -21.02 -22.27 -5.78
N THR A 33 -20.37 -21.17 -5.46
CA THR A 33 -19.53 -20.42 -6.40
C THR A 33 -18.32 -19.90 -5.62
N THR A 34 -17.17 -20.46 -5.88
CA THR A 34 -15.88 -20.23 -5.19
C THR A 34 -15.35 -18.80 -5.37
N VAL A 35 -16.14 -17.80 -5.04
CA VAL A 35 -15.72 -16.39 -5.03
C VAL A 35 -15.57 -15.97 -3.58
N ALA A 36 -14.43 -16.31 -2.98
CA ALA A 36 -14.04 -15.74 -1.70
C ALA A 36 -13.62 -14.29 -1.91
N LEU A 37 -14.43 -13.35 -1.48
CA LEU A 37 -14.11 -11.95 -1.38
C LEU A 37 -13.94 -11.60 0.09
N ASP A 38 -12.74 -11.20 0.46
CA ASP A 38 -12.46 -10.67 1.80
C ASP A 38 -12.53 -9.15 1.77
N TYR A 39 -13.22 -8.59 2.74
CA TYR A 39 -13.25 -7.16 2.97
C TYR A 39 -12.90 -6.85 4.42
N GLY A 40 -12.10 -5.80 4.62
CA GLY A 40 -11.77 -5.31 5.94
C GLY A 40 -11.60 -3.81 5.98
N LEU A 41 -11.92 -3.20 7.13
CA LEU A 41 -11.67 -1.80 7.41
C LEU A 41 -10.61 -1.69 8.51
N VAL A 42 -9.55 -0.96 8.22
CA VAL A 42 -8.47 -0.67 9.17
C VAL A 42 -8.39 0.84 9.35
N ASN A 43 -8.28 1.27 10.58
CA ASN A 43 -7.95 2.65 10.90
C ASN A 43 -6.50 2.72 11.36
N ILE A 44 -5.68 3.50 10.67
CA ILE A 44 -4.35 3.90 11.13
C ILE A 44 -4.45 5.37 11.47
N GLU A 45 -4.49 5.67 12.76
CA GLU A 45 -4.89 6.99 13.27
C GLU A 45 -6.25 7.39 12.67
N ASP A 46 -6.34 8.53 11.98
CA ASP A 46 -7.56 9.02 11.32
C ASP A 46 -7.76 8.48 9.91
N LEU A 47 -6.76 7.75 9.38
CA LEU A 47 -6.81 7.25 8.02
C LEU A 47 -7.66 5.98 7.94
N ARG A 48 -8.76 6.04 7.19
CA ARG A 48 -9.60 4.87 6.89
C ARG A 48 -9.09 4.14 5.66
N ILE A 49 -8.74 2.87 5.85
CA ILE A 49 -8.19 2.01 4.81
C ILE A 49 -9.13 0.84 4.58
N HIS A 50 -9.69 0.77 3.39
CA HIS A 50 -10.53 -0.31 2.92
C HIS A 50 -9.67 -1.37 2.23
N LEU A 51 -9.60 -2.55 2.81
CA LEU A 51 -8.85 -3.69 2.28
C LEU A 51 -9.80 -4.57 1.47
N PHE A 52 -9.43 -4.86 0.23
CA PHE A 52 -10.18 -5.75 -0.66
C PHE A 52 -9.30 -6.93 -1.04
N GLY A 53 -9.64 -8.11 -0.53
CA GLY A 53 -8.99 -9.35 -0.91
C GLY A 53 -9.49 -9.84 -2.26
N THR A 54 -8.58 -10.29 -3.10
CA THR A 54 -8.94 -10.87 -4.40
C THR A 54 -8.81 -12.38 -4.41
N PRO A 55 -9.61 -13.08 -5.20
CA PRO A 55 -9.43 -14.52 -5.40
C PRO A 55 -8.07 -14.79 -6.08
N GLY A 56 -7.34 -15.79 -5.57
CA GLY A 56 -6.00 -16.14 -6.05
C GLY A 56 -5.97 -17.03 -7.30
N LEU A 57 -7.07 -17.72 -7.64
CA LEU A 57 -7.11 -18.64 -8.77
C LEU A 57 -7.14 -17.91 -10.13
N LYS A 58 -6.46 -18.48 -11.12
CA LYS A 58 -6.27 -17.89 -12.47
C LYS A 58 -7.58 -17.48 -13.16
N HIS A 59 -8.60 -18.30 -13.11
CA HIS A 59 -9.88 -18.06 -13.81
C HIS A 59 -10.65 -16.84 -13.29
N PHE A 60 -10.25 -16.23 -12.16
CA PHE A 60 -10.86 -15.00 -11.64
C PHE A 60 -10.21 -13.70 -12.15
N LYS A 61 -9.53 -13.71 -13.29
CA LYS A 61 -8.89 -12.48 -13.85
C LYS A 61 -9.89 -11.33 -13.95
N VAL A 62 -11.09 -11.55 -14.49
CA VAL A 62 -12.11 -10.50 -14.64
C VAL A 62 -12.52 -9.89 -13.29
N LEU A 63 -12.67 -10.73 -12.26
CA LEU A 63 -13.06 -10.26 -10.95
C LEU A 63 -11.92 -9.44 -10.31
N ARG A 64 -10.65 -9.87 -10.46
CA ARG A 64 -9.50 -9.07 -10.02
C ARG A 64 -9.46 -7.73 -10.74
N GLN A 65 -9.73 -7.68 -12.04
CA GLN A 65 -9.81 -6.44 -12.81
C GLN A 65 -10.91 -5.49 -12.30
N VAL A 66 -12.10 -6.02 -11.98
CA VAL A 66 -13.18 -5.21 -11.42
C VAL A 66 -12.80 -4.66 -10.04
N LEU A 67 -12.25 -5.53 -9.18
CA LEU A 67 -11.84 -5.14 -7.83
C LEU A 67 -10.67 -4.16 -7.81
N SER A 68 -9.81 -4.19 -8.83
CA SER A 68 -8.65 -3.28 -8.93
C SER A 68 -9.05 -1.83 -9.22
N LYS A 69 -10.20 -1.58 -9.83
CA LYS A 69 -10.63 -0.22 -10.18
C LYS A 69 -10.65 0.70 -8.96
N GLY A 70 -9.96 1.83 -9.09
CA GLY A 70 -9.86 2.83 -8.03
C GLY A 70 -9.03 2.39 -6.80
N ALA A 71 -8.16 1.40 -6.95
CA ALA A 71 -7.21 1.06 -5.90
C ALA A 71 -6.13 2.15 -5.79
N ASP A 72 -5.83 2.54 -4.56
CA ASP A 72 -4.81 3.54 -4.21
C ASP A 72 -3.45 2.89 -3.93
N GLY A 73 -3.43 1.57 -3.71
CA GLY A 73 -2.24 0.79 -3.49
C GLY A 73 -2.52 -0.71 -3.54
N VAL A 74 -1.47 -1.50 -3.68
CA VAL A 74 -1.53 -2.95 -3.74
C VAL A 74 -0.60 -3.56 -2.69
N LEU A 75 -1.16 -4.39 -1.83
CA LEU A 75 -0.42 -5.30 -0.97
C LEU A 75 -0.39 -6.66 -1.65
N PHE A 76 0.75 -7.00 -2.26
CA PHE A 76 0.92 -8.25 -3.02
C PHE A 76 1.53 -9.33 -2.14
N LEU A 77 0.79 -10.42 -1.90
CA LEU A 77 1.23 -11.51 -1.04
C LEU A 77 1.90 -12.63 -1.83
N VAL A 78 3.07 -13.04 -1.33
CA VAL A 78 3.82 -14.19 -1.81
C VAL A 78 3.93 -15.22 -0.70
N ASP A 79 3.74 -16.50 -1.04
CA ASP A 79 4.04 -17.60 -0.13
C ASP A 79 5.55 -17.82 -0.08
N SER A 80 6.17 -17.55 1.06
CA SER A 80 7.62 -17.68 1.19
C SER A 80 8.10 -19.15 1.22
N GLN A 81 7.21 -20.08 1.54
CA GLN A 81 7.56 -21.51 1.64
C GLN A 81 7.29 -22.26 0.32
N ASP A 82 6.12 -22.04 -0.27
CA ASP A 82 5.70 -22.81 -1.45
C ASP A 82 6.15 -22.14 -2.75
N LYS A 83 7.26 -22.66 -3.30
CA LYS A 83 7.79 -22.20 -4.59
C LYS A 83 6.88 -22.55 -5.78
N ASN A 84 6.04 -23.57 -5.68
CA ASN A 84 5.13 -23.94 -6.78
C ASN A 84 4.08 -22.85 -7.01
N SER A 85 3.74 -22.08 -5.99
CA SER A 85 2.83 -20.95 -6.10
C SER A 85 3.41 -19.76 -6.91
N ASP A 86 4.72 -19.73 -7.18
CA ASP A 86 5.37 -18.63 -7.89
C ASP A 86 4.88 -18.49 -9.33
N VAL A 87 4.53 -19.58 -10.00
CA VAL A 87 3.99 -19.55 -11.37
C VAL A 87 2.68 -18.74 -11.41
N GLU A 88 1.79 -18.98 -10.45
CA GLU A 88 0.55 -18.24 -10.34
C GLU A 88 0.81 -16.80 -9.86
N ALA A 89 1.73 -16.61 -8.92
CA ALA A 89 2.14 -15.30 -8.44
C ALA A 89 2.65 -14.40 -9.58
N LYS A 90 3.48 -14.92 -10.49
CA LYS A 90 3.97 -14.17 -11.67
C LYS A 90 2.83 -13.75 -12.61
N ILE A 91 1.85 -14.62 -12.84
CA ILE A 91 0.69 -14.30 -13.67
C ILE A 91 -0.10 -13.15 -13.05
N ILE A 92 -0.42 -13.26 -11.73
CA ILE A 92 -1.17 -12.23 -11.02
C ILE A 92 -0.37 -10.93 -10.92
N TRP A 93 0.95 -11.01 -10.77
CA TRP A 93 1.84 -9.85 -10.80
C TRP A 93 1.73 -9.09 -12.13
N GLY A 94 1.80 -9.80 -13.26
CA GLY A 94 1.59 -9.20 -14.58
C GLY A 94 0.21 -8.56 -14.74
N GLU A 95 -0.85 -9.20 -14.24
CA GLU A 95 -2.20 -8.63 -14.24
C GLU A 95 -2.31 -7.35 -13.39
N VAL A 96 -1.64 -7.30 -12.22
CA VAL A 96 -1.62 -6.10 -11.40
C VAL A 96 -0.94 -4.94 -12.13
N GLN A 97 0.17 -5.20 -12.82
CA GLN A 97 0.84 -4.16 -13.61
C GLN A 97 -0.01 -3.70 -14.81
N GLU A 98 -0.75 -4.62 -15.45
CA GLU A 98 -1.68 -4.33 -16.55
C GLU A 98 -2.87 -3.47 -16.09
N PHE A 99 -3.49 -3.83 -14.95
CA PHE A 99 -4.73 -3.19 -14.48
C PHE A 99 -4.51 -1.90 -13.70
N LEU A 100 -3.34 -1.76 -13.08
CA LEU A 100 -3.01 -0.70 -12.13
C LEU A 100 -1.65 -0.04 -12.46
N PRO A 101 -1.46 0.47 -13.68
CA PRO A 101 -0.20 1.11 -14.05
C PRO A 101 0.09 2.30 -13.13
N GLY A 102 1.29 2.31 -12.53
CA GLY A 102 1.76 3.40 -11.66
C GLY A 102 1.14 3.45 -10.25
N VAL A 103 0.25 2.51 -9.91
CA VAL A 103 -0.24 2.36 -8.53
C VAL A 103 0.87 1.76 -7.67
N PRO A 104 1.12 2.31 -6.47
CA PRO A 104 2.16 1.82 -5.56
C PRO A 104 1.89 0.38 -5.12
N ILE A 105 2.94 -0.43 -5.13
CA ILE A 105 2.90 -1.84 -4.74
C ILE A 105 3.91 -2.08 -3.63
N THR A 106 3.51 -2.82 -2.61
CA THR A 106 4.42 -3.42 -1.63
C THR A 106 4.17 -4.92 -1.60
N VAL A 107 5.25 -5.70 -1.63
CA VAL A 107 5.18 -7.16 -1.55
C VAL A 107 5.28 -7.59 -0.09
N ALA A 108 4.35 -8.40 0.35
CA ALA A 108 4.42 -9.10 1.63
C ALA A 108 4.92 -10.54 1.38
N ALA A 109 6.19 -10.80 1.71
CA ALA A 109 6.76 -12.15 1.69
C ALA A 109 6.24 -12.91 2.92
N ASN A 110 5.06 -13.51 2.76
CA ASN A 110 4.26 -14.05 3.86
C ASN A 110 4.67 -15.47 4.28
N LYS A 111 4.22 -15.89 5.45
CA LYS A 111 4.50 -17.19 6.08
C LYS A 111 5.95 -17.35 6.54
N GLN A 112 6.57 -16.27 7.00
CA GLN A 112 7.93 -16.32 7.56
C GLN A 112 8.02 -17.10 8.89
N ASP A 113 6.88 -17.44 9.48
CA ASP A 113 6.80 -18.32 10.65
C ASP A 113 7.00 -19.82 10.33
N LEU A 114 7.03 -20.18 9.05
CA LEU A 114 7.18 -21.56 8.63
C LEU A 114 8.66 -21.94 8.43
N PRO A 115 9.03 -23.19 8.72
CA PRO A 115 10.37 -23.68 8.42
C PRO A 115 10.64 -23.63 6.91
N ASN A 116 11.86 -23.29 6.53
CA ASN A 116 12.30 -23.15 5.14
C ASN A 116 11.60 -22.03 4.36
N ALA A 117 11.05 -21.03 5.03
CA ALA A 117 10.60 -19.80 4.38
C ALA A 117 11.78 -19.15 3.64
N ARG A 118 11.56 -18.79 2.38
CA ARG A 118 12.60 -18.14 1.55
C ARG A 118 12.86 -16.72 2.04
N GLU A 119 14.12 -16.33 1.99
CA GLU A 119 14.53 -14.95 2.23
C GLU A 119 14.01 -14.00 1.15
N VAL A 120 13.88 -12.72 1.49
CA VAL A 120 13.39 -11.66 0.61
C VAL A 120 14.20 -11.57 -0.69
N SER A 121 15.53 -11.66 -0.61
CA SER A 121 16.45 -11.66 -1.76
C SER A 121 16.14 -12.78 -2.76
N ARG A 122 15.83 -13.96 -2.24
CA ARG A 122 15.47 -15.11 -3.06
C ARG A 122 14.11 -14.95 -3.74
N ILE A 123 13.10 -14.46 -2.99
CA ILE A 123 11.76 -14.18 -3.52
C ILE A 123 11.83 -13.14 -4.62
N ARG A 124 12.60 -12.05 -4.43
CA ARG A 124 12.83 -11.01 -5.44
C ARG A 124 13.34 -11.61 -6.75
N LYS A 125 14.37 -12.47 -6.66
CA LYS A 125 14.97 -13.13 -7.82
C LYS A 125 14.01 -14.14 -8.48
N ASP A 126 13.34 -14.96 -7.68
CA ASP A 126 12.45 -16.02 -8.19
C ASP A 126 11.22 -15.44 -8.91
N LEU A 127 10.74 -14.27 -8.49
CA LEU A 127 9.56 -13.60 -9.06
C LEU A 127 9.88 -12.42 -9.98
N ASP A 128 11.15 -12.11 -10.22
CA ASP A 128 11.60 -10.97 -11.03
C ASP A 128 11.02 -9.63 -10.56
N ILE A 129 10.92 -9.44 -9.21
CA ILE A 129 10.37 -8.22 -8.62
C ILE A 129 11.37 -7.07 -8.80
N PRO A 130 10.95 -5.92 -9.37
CA PRO A 130 11.81 -4.76 -9.57
C PRO A 130 12.49 -4.26 -8.28
N PRO A 131 13.71 -3.69 -8.37
CA PRO A 131 14.46 -3.24 -7.20
C PRO A 131 13.79 -2.11 -6.41
N ASP A 132 12.99 -1.28 -7.08
CA ASP A 132 12.23 -0.17 -6.51
C ASP A 132 10.96 -0.61 -5.76
N VAL A 133 10.57 -1.88 -5.87
CA VAL A 133 9.43 -2.43 -5.11
C VAL A 133 9.90 -2.97 -3.77
N TYR A 134 9.32 -2.48 -2.69
CA TYR A 134 9.63 -2.94 -1.33
C TYR A 134 9.04 -4.33 -1.07
N ILE A 135 9.84 -5.19 -0.45
CA ILE A 135 9.41 -6.52 0.00
C ILE A 135 9.58 -6.58 1.51
N VAL A 136 8.48 -6.83 2.21
CA VAL A 136 8.46 -6.94 3.68
C VAL A 136 8.26 -8.40 4.07
N PRO A 137 9.18 -9.00 4.86
CA PRO A 137 8.98 -10.34 5.39
C PRO A 137 7.88 -10.31 6.45
N THR A 138 6.82 -11.10 6.25
CA THR A 138 5.64 -11.08 7.10
C THR A 138 5.20 -12.47 7.56
N SER A 139 4.49 -12.54 8.66
CA SER A 139 3.64 -13.67 9.01
C SER A 139 2.25 -13.17 9.37
N ALA A 140 1.30 -13.37 8.49
CA ALA A 140 -0.09 -13.01 8.73
C ALA A 140 -0.71 -13.82 9.88
N LYS A 141 -0.17 -15.02 10.15
CA LYS A 141 -0.61 -15.91 11.24
C LYS A 141 -0.20 -15.38 12.62
N THR A 142 1.04 -14.91 12.74
CA THR A 142 1.58 -14.43 14.03
C THR A 142 1.40 -12.92 14.21
N GLY A 143 1.07 -12.19 13.15
CA GLY A 143 1.02 -10.74 13.14
C GLY A 143 2.37 -10.06 12.86
N GLN A 144 3.45 -10.83 12.69
CA GLN A 144 4.79 -10.30 12.46
C GLN A 144 4.82 -9.42 11.20
N ASN A 145 5.26 -8.17 11.35
CA ASN A 145 5.42 -7.17 10.30
C ASN A 145 4.18 -6.89 9.43
N VAL A 146 3.00 -7.34 9.83
CA VAL A 146 1.75 -7.18 9.07
C VAL A 146 1.37 -5.71 8.94
N GLU A 147 1.31 -4.98 10.06
CA GLU A 147 1.04 -3.54 10.05
C GLU A 147 2.17 -2.77 9.36
N LYS A 148 3.41 -3.21 9.53
CA LYS A 148 4.59 -2.60 8.91
C LYS A 148 4.53 -2.66 7.38
N ALA A 149 4.11 -3.79 6.80
CA ALA A 149 3.91 -3.92 5.35
C ALA A 149 2.87 -2.92 4.82
N LEU A 150 1.78 -2.69 5.55
CA LEU A 150 0.79 -1.69 5.21
C LEU A 150 1.36 -0.27 5.32
N ARG A 151 2.13 0.05 6.38
CA ARG A 151 2.78 1.35 6.56
C ARG A 151 3.79 1.64 5.45
N VAL A 152 4.59 0.65 5.02
CA VAL A 152 5.50 0.79 3.86
C VAL A 152 4.70 1.12 2.61
N LEU A 153 3.59 0.45 2.34
CA LEU A 153 2.73 0.75 1.20
C LEU A 153 2.20 2.19 1.25
N LEU A 154 1.77 2.67 2.41
CA LEU A 154 1.29 4.04 2.58
C LEU A 154 2.40 5.07 2.30
N LEU A 155 3.63 4.81 2.77
CA LEU A 155 4.78 5.66 2.49
C LEU A 155 5.09 5.73 1.00
N VAL A 156 5.09 4.57 0.31
CA VAL A 156 5.31 4.52 -1.14
C VAL A 156 4.19 5.26 -1.88
N ALA A 157 2.94 5.16 -1.41
CA ALA A 157 1.81 5.84 -2.01
C ALA A 157 1.93 7.37 -1.96
N VAL A 158 2.49 7.92 -0.88
CA VAL A 158 2.66 9.38 -0.72
C VAL A 158 4.02 9.90 -1.19
N GLN A 159 4.90 9.02 -1.67
CA GLN A 159 6.27 9.41 -2.04
C GLN A 159 6.31 10.52 -3.10
N LYS A 160 5.40 10.51 -4.05
CA LYS A 160 5.27 11.57 -5.08
C LYS A 160 4.86 12.92 -4.49
N GLU A 161 4.19 12.91 -3.34
CA GLU A 161 3.66 14.08 -2.65
C GLU A 161 4.55 14.53 -1.48
N LEU A 162 5.68 13.85 -1.23
CA LEU A 162 6.51 14.11 -0.06
C LEU A 162 7.00 15.55 0.03
N ASN A 163 7.34 16.19 -1.09
CA ASN A 163 7.80 17.58 -1.08
C ASN A 163 6.68 18.52 -0.62
N LEU A 164 5.48 18.37 -1.14
CA LEU A 164 4.31 19.15 -0.70
C LEU A 164 4.02 18.91 0.78
N LEU A 165 4.00 17.67 1.22
CA LEU A 165 3.73 17.30 2.61
C LEU A 165 4.80 17.83 3.57
N LYS A 166 6.08 17.80 3.19
CA LYS A 166 7.19 18.38 3.98
C LYS A 166 7.08 19.90 4.10
N ILE A 167 6.68 20.57 3.02
CA ILE A 167 6.46 22.02 3.06
C ILE A 167 5.28 22.34 3.97
N MET A 168 4.17 21.62 3.85
CA MET A 168 3.05 21.77 4.79
C MET A 168 3.49 21.53 6.24
N GLN A 169 4.35 20.55 6.49
CA GLN A 169 4.89 20.27 7.83
C GLN A 169 5.75 21.42 8.37
N LYS A 170 6.53 22.12 7.52
CA LYS A 170 7.28 23.32 7.92
C LYS A 170 6.38 24.48 8.36
N HIS A 171 5.14 24.50 7.89
CA HIS A 171 4.09 25.41 8.33
C HIS A 171 3.26 24.84 9.49
N ASP A 172 3.88 24.04 10.38
CA ASP A 172 3.21 23.37 11.52
C ASP A 172 2.03 22.46 11.11
N GLY A 173 2.01 22.06 9.85
CA GLY A 173 0.97 21.22 9.27
C GLY A 173 -0.33 21.97 8.94
N GLU A 174 -0.33 23.31 9.01
CA GLU A 174 -1.44 24.17 8.62
C GLU A 174 -0.98 25.17 7.54
N VAL A 175 -1.68 25.24 6.42
CA VAL A 175 -1.40 26.19 5.35
C VAL A 175 -2.62 27.03 5.04
N LYS A 176 -2.47 28.35 5.14
CA LYS A 176 -3.53 29.35 4.86
C LYS A 176 -3.41 29.81 3.40
N GLY A 177 -4.24 29.19 2.55
CA GLY A 177 -4.25 29.49 1.12
C GLY A 177 -3.14 28.83 0.31
N ILE A 178 -3.31 28.76 -1.00
CA ILE A 178 -2.39 28.07 -1.92
C ILE A 178 -1.15 28.90 -2.26
N HIS A 179 -1.22 30.24 -2.10
CA HIS A 179 -0.14 31.13 -2.56
C HIS A 179 1.20 30.88 -1.86
N SER A 180 1.19 30.54 -0.57
CA SER A 180 2.41 30.17 0.17
C SER A 180 3.05 28.90 -0.43
N LEU A 181 2.25 27.89 -0.75
CA LEU A 181 2.70 26.67 -1.37
C LEU A 181 3.26 26.90 -2.79
N MET A 182 2.67 27.82 -3.56
CA MET A 182 3.18 28.18 -4.87
C MET A 182 4.60 28.73 -4.80
N SER A 183 4.84 29.63 -3.83
CA SER A 183 6.16 30.21 -3.61
C SER A 183 7.20 29.16 -3.19
N ASP A 184 6.82 28.28 -2.28
CA ASP A 184 7.74 27.29 -1.69
C ASP A 184 8.03 26.12 -2.65
N LEU A 185 7.08 25.75 -3.51
CA LEU A 185 7.21 24.64 -4.45
C LEU A 185 7.64 25.06 -5.85
N GLY A 186 7.51 26.34 -6.19
CA GLY A 186 7.70 26.82 -7.57
C GLY A 186 6.68 26.23 -8.56
N MET A 187 5.48 25.87 -8.09
CA MET A 187 4.44 25.21 -8.87
C MET A 187 3.26 26.15 -9.15
N GLU A 188 2.62 25.94 -10.28
CA GLU A 188 1.37 26.62 -10.65
C GLU A 188 0.20 26.19 -9.75
N MET A 189 -0.72 27.14 -9.48
CA MET A 189 -1.91 26.93 -8.63
C MET A 189 -2.71 25.68 -9.02
N GLY A 190 -2.91 25.45 -10.32
CA GLY A 190 -3.68 24.32 -10.84
C GLY A 190 -3.05 22.97 -10.49
N ALA A 191 -1.73 22.87 -10.59
CA ALA A 191 -1.00 21.67 -10.23
C ALA A 191 -1.08 21.38 -8.71
N ILE A 192 -0.86 22.42 -7.88
CA ILE A 192 -0.97 22.28 -6.42
C ILE A 192 -2.37 21.84 -6.00
N ARG A 193 -3.43 22.40 -6.61
CA ARG A 193 -4.81 21.98 -6.36
C ARG A 193 -5.04 20.51 -6.69
N GLN A 194 -4.49 19.99 -7.78
CA GLN A 194 -4.61 18.57 -8.13
C GLN A 194 -3.96 17.68 -7.06
N HIS A 195 -2.77 18.04 -6.59
CA HIS A 195 -2.08 17.31 -5.52
C HIS A 195 -2.86 17.37 -4.19
N LEU A 196 -3.35 18.56 -3.79
CA LEU A 196 -4.14 18.72 -2.57
C LEU A 196 -5.46 17.94 -2.62
N ASN A 197 -6.19 17.99 -3.75
CA ASN A 197 -7.40 17.20 -3.94
C ASN A 197 -7.12 15.69 -3.86
N TRP A 198 -5.99 15.25 -4.44
CA TRP A 198 -5.57 13.85 -4.36
C TRP A 198 -5.30 13.43 -2.91
N LEU A 199 -4.64 14.29 -2.13
CA LEU A 199 -4.34 14.05 -0.72
C LEU A 199 -5.61 14.09 0.17
N GLU A 200 -6.53 15.03 -0.09
CA GLU A 200 -7.80 15.16 0.63
C GLU A 200 -8.69 13.93 0.42
N LEU A 201 -8.88 13.50 -0.83
CA LEU A 201 -9.68 12.32 -1.16
C LEU A 201 -9.18 11.04 -0.48
N ARG A 202 -7.92 11.00 -0.06
CA ARG A 202 -7.29 9.88 0.64
C ARG A 202 -7.19 10.06 2.14
N GLY A 203 -7.63 11.20 2.64
CA GLY A 203 -7.60 11.53 4.06
C GLY A 203 -6.20 11.87 4.60
N TYR A 204 -5.29 12.31 3.74
CA TYR A 204 -3.96 12.79 4.17
C TYR A 204 -3.96 14.27 4.54
N VAL A 205 -4.87 15.02 3.93
CA VAL A 205 -5.07 16.45 4.15
C VAL A 205 -6.54 16.68 4.41
N GLU A 206 -6.88 17.55 5.35
CA GLU A 206 -8.20 18.10 5.55
C GLU A 206 -8.24 19.51 4.99
N VAL A 207 -9.39 19.93 4.48
CA VAL A 207 -9.59 21.24 3.86
C VAL A 207 -10.84 21.90 4.41
N ASP A 208 -10.70 23.11 4.91
CA ASP A 208 -11.85 24.01 5.08
C ASP A 208 -12.05 24.82 3.79
N TRP A 209 -13.03 24.45 3.02
CA TRP A 209 -13.36 25.08 1.74
C TRP A 209 -13.94 26.51 1.86
N ARG A 210 -14.26 26.97 3.09
CA ARG A 210 -14.71 28.34 3.34
C ARG A 210 -13.55 29.30 3.51
N THR A 211 -12.52 28.84 4.23
CA THR A 211 -11.33 29.63 4.56
C THR A 211 -10.12 29.30 3.69
N PHE A 212 -10.18 28.21 2.91
CA PHE A 212 -9.05 27.65 2.13
C PHE A 212 -7.84 27.36 3.00
N ILE A 213 -8.09 26.83 4.20
CA ILE A 213 -7.05 26.35 5.09
C ILE A 213 -6.91 24.83 4.89
N TYR A 214 -5.67 24.37 4.84
CA TYR A 214 -5.31 22.97 4.61
C TYR A 214 -4.53 22.46 5.80
N TRP A 215 -4.89 21.29 6.33
CA TRP A 215 -4.20 20.66 7.46
C TRP A 215 -3.70 19.28 7.10
N LEU A 216 -2.49 18.95 7.58
CA LEU A 216 -2.03 17.56 7.59
C LEU A 216 -2.78 16.80 8.68
N THR A 217 -3.36 15.64 8.31
CA THR A 217 -3.97 14.74 9.29
C THR A 217 -2.91 14.12 10.21
N PRO A 218 -3.27 13.73 11.45
CA PRO A 218 -2.35 13.07 12.37
C PRO A 218 -1.71 11.81 11.77
N ALA A 219 -2.46 11.06 10.97
CA ALA A 219 -1.97 9.86 10.29
C ALA A 219 -0.78 10.17 9.37
N ILE A 220 -0.91 11.19 8.50
CA ILE A 220 0.16 11.49 7.55
C ILE A 220 1.37 12.13 8.24
N LYS A 221 1.17 12.92 9.30
CA LYS A 221 2.28 13.46 10.11
C LYS A 221 3.18 12.34 10.59
N LYS A 222 2.63 11.28 11.17
CA LYS A 222 3.41 10.10 11.62
C LYS A 222 4.09 9.36 10.48
N VAL A 223 3.42 9.26 9.33
CA VAL A 223 3.99 8.60 8.15
C VAL A 223 5.20 9.35 7.61
N ILE A 224 5.17 10.70 7.59
CA ILE A 224 6.25 11.52 7.02
C ILE A 224 7.36 11.88 8.02
N GLU A 225 7.14 11.73 9.34
CA GLU A 225 8.16 12.03 10.36
C GLU A 225 9.40 11.14 10.26
N GLN A 226 9.25 9.87 9.92
CA GLN A 226 10.33 8.90 9.88
C GLN A 226 10.35 8.02 8.61
N PRO A 227 10.21 8.60 7.40
CA PRO A 227 10.09 7.81 6.19
C PRO A 227 11.35 6.97 5.90
N LYS A 228 12.54 7.57 6.10
CA LYS A 228 13.82 6.90 5.84
C LYS A 228 14.06 5.70 6.76
N LEU A 229 13.64 5.76 8.03
CA LEU A 229 13.83 4.66 8.98
C LEU A 229 12.99 3.44 8.59
N ILE A 230 11.73 3.66 8.19
CA ILE A 230 10.83 2.58 7.80
C ILE A 230 11.25 1.95 6.47
N LEU A 231 11.65 2.78 5.48
CA LEU A 231 12.02 2.29 4.15
C LEU A 231 13.41 1.65 4.12
N LYS A 232 14.39 2.19 4.87
CA LYS A 232 15.77 1.67 4.93
C LYS A 232 15.82 0.23 5.43
N GLU A 233 14.96 -0.16 6.35
CA GLU A 233 14.90 -1.52 6.90
C GLU A 233 14.51 -2.59 5.86
N PHE A 234 13.87 -2.19 4.75
CA PHE A 234 13.37 -3.10 3.70
C PHE A 234 13.95 -2.85 2.31
N SER A 235 14.85 -1.87 2.16
CA SER A 235 15.57 -1.66 0.91
C SER A 235 16.77 -2.62 0.81
N VAL A 236 16.90 -3.31 -0.30
CA VAL A 236 18.03 -4.24 -0.56
C VAL A 236 19.28 -3.48 -1.05
N HIS A 237 19.13 -2.22 -1.50
CA HIS A 237 20.23 -1.38 -1.95
C HIS A 237 20.18 -0.02 -1.29
N GLU A 238 21.25 0.35 -0.57
CA GLU A 238 21.43 1.67 0.02
C GLU A 238 21.47 2.80 -1.05
N ASP A 239 21.81 2.46 -2.29
CA ASP A 239 21.96 3.41 -3.40
C ASP A 239 20.62 3.82 -4.07
N SER A 240 19.49 3.20 -3.71
CA SER A 240 18.18 3.51 -4.30
C SER A 240 17.45 4.66 -3.62
N ILE A 241 17.94 5.12 -2.50
CA ILE A 241 17.42 6.31 -1.82
C ILE A 241 18.23 7.49 -2.34
N LYS A 242 17.94 7.91 -3.59
CA LYS A 242 18.39 9.22 -4.06
C LYS A 242 17.86 10.26 -3.07
N GLU A 243 18.74 11.15 -2.68
CA GLU A 243 18.47 12.28 -1.78
C GLU A 243 17.14 12.95 -2.16
N VAL A 244 16.16 12.86 -1.26
CA VAL A 244 14.90 13.58 -1.31
C VAL A 244 14.83 14.47 -0.09
#